data_24a808bc60130d3a8f78382c98ca0e11
#
_entry.id   24a808bc60130d3a8f78382c98ca0e11
#
_cell.length_a   1.000
_cell.length_b   1.000
_cell.length_c   1.000
_cell.angle_alpha   90.00
_cell.angle_beta   90.00
_cell.angle_gamma   90.00
#
_symmetry.space_group_name_H-M   'P 1'
#
loop_
_entity.id
_entity.type
_entity.pdbx_description
1 polymer ?
#
loop_
_entity_poly.entity_id
_entity_poly.type
_entity_poly.pdbx_seq_one_letter_code
_entity_poly.pdbx_strand_id
1 'polypeptide(L)'
;MDEQIFLMGGNPPIKNHTIVNKIVSSSMIERIVIFTIFRDNWQPYMKKYTEVFQSHFPNLNTDYLLLDTEQIDFDSYLDADVIIIGGGNTEKYIATYVNQNFKNYIKHMLNKGAKVIGFSAGALLLGEKVYVSPNDNSDHQIKIKNGLGLFSQFLISVHYDSWNDKANKDRAEELVNVPIIPLNDHSCLVLDKLGNIIEKID
;
A
#
# COMPACT_ATOMS: atom_id res chain seq x y z
N MET A 1 -16.59 -2.87 -12.43
CA MET A 1 -15.26 -3.38 -11.99
C MET A 1 -15.17 -3.09 -10.50
N ASP A 2 -14.81 -4.10 -9.72
CA ASP A 2 -14.78 -3.96 -8.27
C ASP A 2 -13.50 -3.26 -7.84
N GLU A 3 -13.64 -2.23 -7.00
CA GLU A 3 -12.55 -1.49 -6.41
C GLU A 3 -11.87 -2.34 -5.33
N GLN A 4 -10.66 -2.82 -5.59
CA GLN A 4 -10.01 -3.76 -4.67
C GLN A 4 -8.61 -3.34 -4.19
N ILE A 5 -7.88 -2.53 -4.96
CA ILE A 5 -6.55 -2.07 -4.58
C ILE A 5 -6.59 -0.56 -4.36
N PHE A 6 -6.14 -0.12 -3.20
CA PHE A 6 -6.12 1.29 -2.79
C PHE A 6 -4.67 1.69 -2.49
N LEU A 7 -4.10 2.53 -3.34
CA LEU A 7 -2.73 3.02 -3.23
C LEU A 7 -2.75 4.40 -2.58
N MET A 8 -2.43 4.47 -1.29
CA MET A 8 -2.42 5.71 -0.52
C MET A 8 -1.10 6.44 -0.69
N GLY A 9 -1.15 7.73 -1.05
CA GLY A 9 0.04 8.55 -1.24
C GLY A 9 0.77 8.92 0.05
N GLY A 10 0.14 8.79 1.20
CA GLY A 10 0.71 9.18 2.49
C GLY A 10 0.56 8.16 3.60
N ASN A 11 0.67 8.65 4.83
CA ASN A 11 0.62 7.85 6.05
C ASN A 11 -0.81 7.72 6.60
N PRO A 12 -1.11 6.69 7.44
CA PRO A 12 -2.37 6.59 8.17
C PRO A 12 -2.51 7.74 9.19
N PRO A 13 -3.73 8.14 9.58
CA PRO A 13 -5.02 7.54 9.18
C PRO A 13 -5.52 8.05 7.83
N ILE A 14 -6.47 7.32 7.23
CA ILE A 14 -7.20 7.80 6.04
C ILE A 14 -8.11 8.94 6.47
N LYS A 15 -7.82 10.16 6.03
CA LYS A 15 -8.59 11.37 6.38
C LYS A 15 -9.68 11.71 5.35
N ASN A 16 -9.53 11.24 4.12
CA ASN A 16 -10.47 11.51 3.05
C ASN A 16 -11.69 10.58 3.18
N HIS A 17 -12.86 11.13 3.52
CA HIS A 17 -14.11 10.39 3.72
C HIS A 17 -14.58 9.66 2.45
N THR A 18 -14.28 10.18 1.26
CA THR A 18 -14.63 9.49 0.00
C THR A 18 -13.90 8.16 -0.10
N ILE A 19 -12.61 8.14 0.23
CA ILE A 19 -11.79 6.91 0.25
C ILE A 19 -12.33 5.92 1.29
N VAL A 20 -12.59 6.41 2.52
CA VAL A 20 -13.16 5.56 3.59
C VAL A 20 -14.47 4.93 3.12
N ASN A 21 -15.41 5.73 2.60
CA ASN A 21 -16.70 5.24 2.13
C ASN A 21 -16.55 4.16 1.06
N LYS A 22 -15.64 4.32 0.10
CA LYS A 22 -15.38 3.30 -0.93
C LYS A 22 -14.85 1.99 -0.36
N ILE A 23 -14.02 2.07 0.67
CA ILE A 23 -13.49 0.87 1.31
C ILE A 23 -14.58 0.15 2.11
N VAL A 24 -15.39 0.88 2.88
CA VAL A 24 -16.34 0.27 3.82
C VAL A 24 -17.72 -0.04 3.22
N SER A 25 -18.11 0.61 2.11
CA SER A 25 -19.49 0.52 1.57
C SER A 25 -19.80 -0.79 0.84
N SER A 26 -18.81 -1.54 0.41
CA SER A 26 -19.01 -2.67 -0.52
C SER A 26 -19.15 -4.04 0.15
N SER A 27 -18.84 -4.16 1.45
CA SER A 27 -18.94 -5.44 2.19
C SER A 27 -18.83 -5.23 3.70
N MET A 28 -19.36 -6.20 4.45
CA MET A 28 -19.04 -6.35 5.87
C MET A 28 -17.55 -6.65 5.99
N ILE A 29 -16.84 -5.94 6.87
CA ILE A 29 -15.45 -6.19 7.19
C ILE A 29 -15.39 -6.74 8.60
N GLU A 30 -14.98 -7.98 8.73
CA GLU A 30 -14.87 -8.70 10.03
C GLU A 30 -13.41 -8.87 10.44
N ARG A 31 -12.48 -8.96 9.48
CA ARG A 31 -11.06 -9.16 9.77
C ARG A 31 -10.14 -8.33 8.89
N ILE A 32 -9.22 -7.62 9.55
CA ILE A 32 -8.12 -6.87 8.91
C ILE A 32 -6.78 -7.48 9.31
N VAL A 33 -5.91 -7.70 8.33
CA VAL A 33 -4.52 -8.11 8.55
C VAL A 33 -3.59 -7.01 8.09
N ILE A 34 -2.66 -6.59 8.95
CA ILE A 34 -1.74 -5.48 8.71
C ILE A 34 -0.30 -5.99 8.65
N PHE A 35 0.31 -5.87 7.49
CA PHE A 35 1.71 -6.19 7.24
C PHE A 35 2.56 -4.95 7.40
N THR A 36 3.46 -4.95 8.38
CA THR A 36 4.39 -3.84 8.61
C THR A 36 5.77 -4.38 8.95
N ILE A 37 6.74 -3.47 9.09
CA ILE A 37 8.08 -3.76 9.58
C ILE A 37 8.14 -3.38 11.05
N PHE A 38 8.83 -4.21 11.86
CA PHE A 38 9.03 -3.92 13.27
C PHE A 38 9.66 -2.53 13.49
N ARG A 39 9.12 -1.81 14.46
CA ARG A 39 9.65 -0.55 14.99
C ARG A 39 9.38 -0.45 16.48
N ASP A 40 10.26 0.22 17.19
CA ASP A 40 10.02 0.53 18.59
C ASP A 40 8.76 1.39 18.77
N ASN A 41 8.02 1.17 19.86
CA ASN A 41 6.77 1.86 20.16
C ASN A 41 5.72 1.80 19.04
N TRP A 42 5.57 0.64 18.41
CA TRP A 42 4.68 0.42 17.25
C TRP A 42 3.19 0.54 17.58
N GLN A 43 2.75 0.20 18.80
CA GLN A 43 1.34 0.06 19.16
C GLN A 43 0.50 1.33 18.91
N PRO A 44 0.91 2.53 19.35
CA PRO A 44 0.13 3.75 19.07
C PRO A 44 0.04 4.07 17.57
N TYR A 45 1.07 3.69 16.81
CA TYR A 45 1.10 3.93 15.38
C TYR A 45 0.16 2.99 14.62
N MET A 46 0.09 1.72 15.04
CA MET A 46 -0.77 0.72 14.39
C MET A 46 -2.26 1.07 14.50
N LYS A 47 -2.70 1.66 15.59
CA LYS A 47 -4.09 2.11 15.76
C LYS A 47 -4.54 3.06 14.64
N LYS A 48 -3.64 3.87 14.09
CA LYS A 48 -3.96 4.79 12.99
C LYS A 48 -4.40 4.09 11.70
N TYR A 49 -3.99 2.84 11.48
CA TYR A 49 -4.44 2.06 10.33
C TYR A 49 -5.90 1.59 10.48
N THR A 50 -6.37 1.36 11.69
CA THR A 50 -7.64 0.69 11.96
C THR A 50 -8.72 1.59 12.51
N GLU A 51 -8.41 2.80 13.02
CA GLU A 51 -9.38 3.66 13.69
C GLU A 51 -10.61 3.99 12.83
N VAL A 52 -10.43 4.19 11.52
CA VAL A 52 -11.54 4.45 10.60
C VAL A 52 -12.45 3.23 10.42
N PHE A 53 -11.90 2.02 10.49
CA PHE A 53 -12.66 0.78 10.38
C PHE A 53 -13.38 0.45 11.67
N GLN A 54 -12.74 0.64 12.82
CA GLN A 54 -13.33 0.37 14.13
C GLN A 54 -14.59 1.21 14.40
N SER A 55 -14.64 2.43 13.85
CA SER A 55 -15.82 3.28 13.95
C SER A 55 -17.03 2.75 13.15
N HIS A 56 -16.79 1.98 12.09
CA HIS A 56 -17.84 1.38 11.24
C HIS A 56 -18.16 -0.07 11.64
N PHE A 57 -17.17 -0.79 12.17
CA PHE A 57 -17.25 -2.22 12.50
C PHE A 57 -16.77 -2.46 13.94
N PRO A 58 -17.66 -2.34 14.96
CA PRO A 58 -17.24 -2.44 16.37
C PRO A 58 -16.62 -3.77 16.78
N ASN A 59 -16.95 -4.87 16.08
CA ASN A 59 -16.46 -6.22 16.36
C ASN A 59 -15.28 -6.65 15.46
N LEU A 60 -14.60 -5.67 14.86
CA LEU A 60 -13.51 -5.91 13.94
C LEU A 60 -12.33 -6.64 14.60
N ASN A 61 -11.94 -7.77 14.05
CA ASN A 61 -10.69 -8.45 14.37
C ASN A 61 -9.52 -7.82 13.60
N THR A 62 -8.40 -7.61 14.29
CA THR A 62 -7.20 -7.04 13.66
C THR A 62 -5.95 -7.79 14.07
N ASP A 63 -5.21 -8.29 13.09
CA ASP A 63 -3.90 -8.89 13.26
C ASP A 63 -2.80 -7.94 12.79
N TYR A 64 -1.80 -7.75 13.63
CA TYR A 64 -0.62 -6.92 13.32
C TYR A 64 0.59 -7.83 13.12
N LEU A 65 1.07 -7.92 11.88
CA LEU A 65 2.24 -8.69 11.51
C LEU A 65 3.45 -7.75 11.37
N LEU A 66 4.25 -7.73 12.39
CA LEU A 66 5.45 -6.90 12.50
C LEU A 66 6.66 -7.75 12.12
N LEU A 67 6.96 -7.78 10.82
CA LEU A 67 8.00 -8.67 10.34
C LEU A 67 9.39 -8.07 10.55
N ASP A 68 10.25 -8.93 11.06
CA ASP A 68 11.68 -8.68 11.13
C ASP A 68 12.43 -9.62 10.14
N THR A 69 12.13 -10.90 10.14
CA THR A 69 12.75 -11.90 9.23
C THR A 69 12.02 -13.25 9.20
N GLU A 70 10.97 -13.45 9.97
CA GLU A 70 10.35 -14.74 10.14
C GLU A 70 9.45 -15.16 8.97
N GLN A 71 9.34 -16.47 8.75
CA GLN A 71 8.40 -17.02 7.77
C GLN A 71 6.97 -16.80 8.26
N ILE A 72 6.15 -16.17 7.43
CA ILE A 72 4.73 -15.98 7.71
C ILE A 72 3.99 -17.24 7.26
N ASP A 73 3.16 -17.78 8.14
CA ASP A 73 2.11 -18.71 7.78
C ASP A 73 0.92 -17.94 7.19
N PHE A 74 0.90 -17.76 5.88
CA PHE A 74 -0.17 -17.05 5.18
C PHE A 74 -1.53 -17.78 5.27
N ASP A 75 -1.54 -19.09 5.50
CA ASP A 75 -2.78 -19.88 5.60
C ASP A 75 -3.63 -19.44 6.80
N SER A 76 -2.99 -18.94 7.85
CA SER A 76 -3.67 -18.38 9.03
C SER A 76 -4.43 -17.07 8.75
N TYR A 77 -4.28 -16.46 7.57
CA TYR A 77 -4.85 -15.17 7.22
C TYR A 77 -5.68 -15.19 5.93
N LEU A 78 -6.13 -16.37 5.50
CA LEU A 78 -6.93 -16.55 4.28
C LEU A 78 -8.39 -16.08 4.42
N ASP A 79 -8.84 -15.72 5.59
CA ASP A 79 -10.18 -15.19 5.90
C ASP A 79 -10.19 -13.67 6.09
N ALA A 80 -9.08 -12.98 5.81
CA ALA A 80 -9.05 -11.52 5.89
C ALA A 80 -9.93 -10.87 4.80
N ASP A 81 -10.73 -9.89 5.19
CA ASP A 81 -11.52 -9.05 4.26
C ASP A 81 -10.70 -7.90 3.72
N VAL A 82 -9.78 -7.39 4.54
CA VAL A 82 -8.89 -6.28 4.19
C VAL A 82 -7.45 -6.62 4.56
N ILE A 83 -6.56 -6.39 3.63
CA ILE A 83 -5.11 -6.48 3.83
C ILE A 83 -4.55 -5.07 3.78
N ILE A 84 -3.86 -4.65 4.83
CA ILE A 84 -3.16 -3.38 4.87
C ILE A 84 -1.66 -3.63 4.81
N ILE A 85 -0.97 -2.93 3.92
CA ILE A 85 0.49 -2.90 3.86
C ILE A 85 0.93 -1.50 4.29
N GLY A 86 1.63 -1.43 5.40
CA GLY A 86 1.99 -0.17 6.04
C GLY A 86 3.05 0.62 5.30
N GLY A 87 3.32 1.82 5.82
CA GLY A 87 4.40 2.70 5.35
C GLY A 87 5.63 2.67 6.25
N GLY A 88 6.73 3.15 5.73
CA GLY A 88 8.01 3.22 6.41
C GLY A 88 9.18 3.26 5.43
N ASN A 89 10.33 2.72 5.80
CA ASN A 89 11.49 2.67 4.91
C ASN A 89 11.22 1.74 3.72
N THR A 90 11.11 2.29 2.51
CA THR A 90 10.73 1.57 1.29
C THR A 90 11.69 0.44 0.97
N GLU A 91 13.01 0.61 1.14
CA GLU A 91 13.98 -0.45 0.84
C GLU A 91 13.82 -1.65 1.78
N LYS A 92 13.53 -1.42 3.07
CA LYS A 92 13.22 -2.50 4.01
C LYS A 92 11.92 -3.22 3.64
N TYR A 93 10.86 -2.49 3.25
CA TYR A 93 9.61 -3.10 2.79
C TYR A 93 9.82 -3.97 1.55
N ILE A 94 10.61 -3.50 0.58
CA ILE A 94 10.97 -4.29 -0.60
C ILE A 94 11.71 -5.57 -0.19
N ALA A 95 12.73 -5.46 0.64
CA ALA A 95 13.54 -6.61 1.09
C ALA A 95 12.71 -7.66 1.84
N THR A 96 11.68 -7.22 2.60
CA THR A 96 10.84 -8.12 3.41
C THR A 96 9.71 -8.75 2.59
N TYR A 97 8.99 -7.95 1.80
CA TYR A 97 7.71 -8.35 1.20
C TYR A 97 7.77 -8.65 -0.29
N VAL A 98 8.79 -8.19 -1.03
CA VAL A 98 8.87 -8.48 -2.46
C VAL A 98 9.44 -9.88 -2.68
N ASN A 99 8.57 -10.88 -2.51
CA ASN A 99 8.87 -12.30 -2.73
C ASN A 99 7.66 -13.02 -3.32
N GLN A 100 7.88 -14.24 -3.84
CA GLN A 100 6.84 -14.98 -4.54
C GLN A 100 5.70 -15.43 -3.62
N ASN A 101 5.99 -15.77 -2.36
CA ASN A 101 4.98 -16.25 -1.40
C ASN A 101 4.00 -15.12 -1.07
N PHE A 102 4.50 -13.94 -0.74
CA PHE A 102 3.64 -12.77 -0.47
C PHE A 102 2.85 -12.34 -1.71
N LYS A 103 3.47 -12.34 -2.90
CA LYS A 103 2.77 -12.09 -4.16
C LYS A 103 1.62 -13.05 -4.39
N ASN A 104 1.85 -14.34 -4.19
CA ASN A 104 0.81 -15.38 -4.37
C ASN A 104 -0.33 -15.19 -3.37
N TYR A 105 -0.01 -14.89 -2.11
CA TYR A 105 -0.99 -14.59 -1.07
C TYR A 105 -1.87 -13.40 -1.46
N ILE A 106 -1.27 -12.25 -1.82
CA ILE A 106 -2.04 -11.06 -2.22
C ILE A 106 -2.94 -11.36 -3.43
N LYS A 107 -2.43 -12.04 -4.47
CA LYS A 107 -3.24 -12.43 -5.63
C LYS A 107 -4.40 -13.36 -5.27
N HIS A 108 -4.15 -14.34 -4.40
CA HIS A 108 -5.19 -15.24 -3.91
C HIS A 108 -6.29 -14.46 -3.19
N MET A 109 -5.92 -13.55 -2.30
CA MET A 109 -6.86 -12.74 -1.52
C MET A 109 -7.69 -11.79 -2.40
N LEU A 110 -7.07 -11.14 -3.39
CA LEU A 110 -7.79 -10.33 -4.38
C LEU A 110 -8.81 -11.17 -5.17
N ASN A 111 -8.47 -12.41 -5.53
CA ASN A 111 -9.41 -13.31 -6.21
C ASN A 111 -10.57 -13.76 -5.30
N LYS A 112 -10.39 -13.79 -3.99
CA LYS A 112 -11.45 -14.03 -3.00
C LYS A 112 -12.34 -12.80 -2.75
N GLY A 113 -11.98 -11.63 -3.27
CA GLY A 113 -12.70 -10.39 -3.08
C GLY A 113 -12.19 -9.51 -1.95
N ALA A 114 -11.09 -9.88 -1.30
CA ALA A 114 -10.46 -9.04 -0.28
C ALA A 114 -9.96 -7.72 -0.89
N LYS A 115 -9.94 -6.67 -0.07
CA LYS A 115 -9.34 -5.37 -0.43
C LYS A 115 -7.90 -5.30 0.03
N VAL A 116 -7.05 -4.67 -0.77
CA VAL A 116 -5.65 -4.43 -0.47
C VAL A 116 -5.40 -2.93 -0.40
N ILE A 117 -4.90 -2.45 0.73
CA ILE A 117 -4.61 -1.04 0.97
C ILE A 117 -3.12 -0.89 1.24
N GLY A 118 -2.40 -0.22 0.36
CA GLY A 118 -1.00 0.12 0.57
C GLY A 118 -0.83 1.58 1.00
N PHE A 119 -0.03 1.83 2.04
CA PHE A 119 0.31 3.19 2.48
C PHE A 119 1.77 3.50 2.15
N SER A 120 2.03 4.59 1.41
CA SER A 120 3.39 5.05 1.10
C SER A 120 4.26 3.89 0.58
N ALA A 121 5.28 3.44 1.30
CA ALA A 121 6.10 2.27 0.93
C ALA A 121 5.27 1.03 0.58
N GLY A 122 4.18 0.77 1.33
CA GLY A 122 3.25 -0.33 1.07
C GLY A 122 2.47 -0.18 -0.24
N ALA A 123 2.20 1.05 -0.68
CA ALA A 123 1.61 1.32 -1.99
C ALA A 123 2.63 1.11 -3.11
N LEU A 124 3.86 1.62 -2.93
CA LEU A 124 4.94 1.53 -3.90
C LEU A 124 5.26 0.08 -4.29
N LEU A 125 5.39 -0.81 -3.31
CA LEU A 125 5.84 -2.19 -3.56
C LEU A 125 4.83 -3.06 -4.32
N LEU A 126 3.56 -2.64 -4.46
CA LEU A 126 2.54 -3.40 -5.18
C LEU A 126 2.74 -3.38 -6.70
N GLY A 127 3.36 -2.37 -7.26
CA GLY A 127 3.73 -2.28 -8.67
C GLY A 127 4.78 -3.30 -9.11
N GLU A 128 4.94 -3.48 -10.42
CA GLU A 128 6.05 -4.28 -10.98
C GLU A 128 7.39 -3.57 -10.77
N LYS A 129 7.40 -2.27 -10.92
CA LYS A 129 8.54 -1.40 -10.61
C LYS A 129 8.16 -0.41 -9.52
N VAL A 130 9.14 -0.09 -8.71
CA VAL A 130 9.03 0.84 -7.58
C VAL A 130 9.94 2.02 -7.84
N TYR A 131 9.36 3.20 -7.92
CA TYR A 131 10.11 4.46 -7.89
C TYR A 131 10.40 4.83 -6.44
N VAL A 132 11.67 4.84 -6.06
CA VAL A 132 12.12 5.33 -4.75
C VAL A 132 12.70 6.72 -4.94
N SER A 133 12.01 7.72 -4.37
CA SER A 133 12.43 9.12 -4.43
C SER A 133 13.76 9.33 -3.69
N PRO A 134 14.62 10.29 -4.12
CA PRO A 134 15.76 10.77 -3.34
C PRO A 134 15.41 11.19 -1.92
N ASN A 135 14.17 11.61 -1.68
CA ASN A 135 13.67 12.00 -0.35
C ASN A 135 13.36 10.80 0.55
N ASP A 136 13.28 9.59 -0.01
CA ASP A 136 12.93 8.34 0.69
C ASP A 136 14.15 7.43 0.96
N ASN A 137 15.34 7.86 0.64
CA ASN A 137 16.54 7.06 0.85
C ASN A 137 17.74 7.90 1.27
N SER A 138 18.68 7.28 1.99
CA SER A 138 19.86 7.93 2.55
C SER A 138 20.89 8.41 1.52
N ASP A 139 20.85 7.81 0.33
CA ASP A 139 21.81 8.14 -0.74
C ASP A 139 21.37 9.34 -1.55
N HIS A 140 20.14 9.81 -1.33
CA HIS A 140 19.51 10.90 -2.09
C HIS A 140 19.55 10.69 -3.61
N GLN A 141 19.39 9.43 -4.05
CA GLN A 141 19.43 9.02 -5.44
C GLN A 141 18.04 8.55 -5.90
N ILE A 142 17.71 8.79 -7.17
CA ILE A 142 16.59 8.12 -7.81
C ILE A 142 16.91 6.64 -7.93
N LYS A 143 16.05 5.77 -7.42
CA LYS A 143 16.20 4.32 -7.57
C LYS A 143 14.94 3.71 -8.18
N ILE A 144 15.15 2.78 -9.11
CA ILE A 144 14.06 1.95 -9.65
C ILE A 144 14.33 0.52 -9.21
N LYS A 145 13.41 -0.03 -8.43
CA LYS A 145 13.49 -1.38 -7.86
C LYS A 145 12.39 -2.28 -8.44
N ASN A 146 12.49 -3.58 -8.24
CA ASN A 146 11.41 -4.50 -8.53
C ASN A 146 10.41 -4.48 -7.37
N GLY A 147 9.12 -4.61 -7.68
CA GLY A 147 8.04 -4.78 -6.73
C GLY A 147 7.30 -6.10 -6.91
N LEU A 148 6.07 -6.19 -6.43
CA LEU A 148 5.25 -7.40 -6.48
C LEU A 148 4.62 -7.68 -7.85
N GLY A 149 4.49 -6.66 -8.70
CA GLY A 149 3.95 -6.83 -10.06
C GLY A 149 2.45 -7.13 -10.09
N LEU A 150 1.67 -6.36 -9.35
CA LEU A 150 0.20 -6.38 -9.47
C LEU A 150 -0.26 -5.45 -10.59
N PHE A 151 0.52 -4.46 -10.94
CA PHE A 151 0.33 -3.58 -12.09
C PHE A 151 1.70 -3.18 -12.67
N SER A 152 1.74 -2.89 -13.98
CA SER A 152 3.00 -2.58 -14.71
C SER A 152 2.89 -1.38 -15.63
N GLN A 153 1.69 -0.85 -15.85
CA GLN A 153 1.43 0.21 -16.85
C GLN A 153 1.86 1.59 -16.38
N PHE A 154 2.12 1.76 -15.10
CA PHE A 154 2.55 3.00 -14.45
C PHE A 154 3.33 2.71 -13.18
N LEU A 155 4.04 3.71 -12.67
CA LEU A 155 4.56 3.77 -11.31
C LEU A 155 3.79 4.84 -10.53
N ILE A 156 4.04 4.95 -9.22
CA ILE A 156 3.51 6.02 -8.39
C ILE A 156 4.64 6.76 -7.68
N SER A 157 4.46 8.06 -7.44
CA SER A 157 5.27 8.88 -6.53
C SER A 157 4.40 9.23 -5.33
N VAL A 158 4.80 8.83 -4.13
CA VAL A 158 4.09 9.10 -2.88
C VAL A 158 4.63 10.36 -2.21
N HIS A 159 3.86 10.94 -1.27
CA HIS A 159 4.24 12.17 -0.58
C HIS A 159 4.60 13.33 -1.54
N TYR A 160 4.00 13.32 -2.73
CA TYR A 160 4.45 14.11 -3.87
C TYR A 160 4.62 15.60 -3.57
N ASP A 161 3.62 16.24 -2.95
CA ASP A 161 3.69 17.67 -2.60
C ASP A 161 4.57 17.91 -1.39
N SER A 162 4.42 17.11 -0.32
CA SER A 162 5.15 17.30 0.92
C SER A 162 6.67 17.08 0.76
N TRP A 163 7.08 16.26 -0.19
CA TRP A 163 8.49 16.06 -0.55
C TRP A 163 8.96 16.98 -1.69
N ASN A 164 8.08 17.80 -2.28
CA ASN A 164 8.39 18.59 -3.47
C ASN A 164 9.06 17.77 -4.57
N ASP A 165 8.48 16.59 -4.85
CA ASP A 165 9.13 15.52 -5.63
C ASP A 165 9.02 15.68 -7.15
N LYS A 166 8.46 16.79 -7.63
CA LYS A 166 8.21 17.02 -9.06
C LYS A 166 9.44 16.80 -9.94
N ALA A 167 10.54 17.45 -9.62
CA ALA A 167 11.74 17.38 -10.45
C ALA A 167 12.36 15.95 -10.46
N ASN A 168 12.30 15.25 -9.33
CA ASN A 168 12.78 13.88 -9.22
C ASN A 168 11.89 12.91 -10.00
N LYS A 169 10.57 13.08 -9.88
CA LYS A 169 9.58 12.28 -10.61
C LYS A 169 9.76 12.46 -12.13
N ASP A 170 9.87 13.69 -12.61
CA ASP A 170 10.04 13.98 -14.04
C ASP A 170 11.32 13.32 -14.59
N ARG A 171 12.43 13.38 -13.85
CA ARG A 171 13.66 12.68 -14.20
C ARG A 171 13.54 11.16 -14.15
N ALA A 172 12.78 10.63 -13.21
CA ALA A 172 12.55 9.18 -13.11
C ALA A 172 11.69 8.67 -14.28
N GLU A 173 10.70 9.43 -14.75
CA GLU A 173 9.87 9.08 -15.92
C GLU A 173 10.74 8.91 -17.19
N GLU A 174 11.74 9.76 -17.39
CA GLU A 174 12.68 9.63 -18.50
C GLU A 174 13.48 8.31 -18.46
N LEU A 175 13.70 7.75 -17.25
CA LEU A 175 14.46 6.50 -17.06
C LEU A 175 13.62 5.25 -17.28
N VAL A 176 12.31 5.29 -16.98
CA VAL A 176 11.46 4.09 -16.96
C VAL A 176 10.54 3.96 -18.17
N ASN A 177 10.36 5.02 -18.95
CA ASN A 177 9.51 5.06 -20.15
C ASN A 177 8.05 4.63 -19.89
N VAL A 178 7.56 4.83 -18.67
CA VAL A 178 6.15 4.67 -18.28
C VAL A 178 5.77 5.81 -17.36
N PRO A 179 4.49 6.24 -17.31
CA PRO A 179 4.07 7.36 -16.47
C PRO A 179 4.28 7.07 -14.98
N ILE A 180 4.66 8.09 -14.22
CA ILE A 180 4.70 8.06 -12.75
C ILE A 180 3.58 8.95 -12.22
N ILE A 181 2.56 8.35 -11.64
CA ILE A 181 1.37 9.06 -11.13
C ILE A 181 1.68 9.67 -9.77
N PRO A 182 1.57 11.01 -9.62
CA PRO A 182 1.80 11.67 -8.34
C PRO A 182 0.61 11.44 -7.40
N LEU A 183 0.91 11.08 -6.15
CA LEU A 183 -0.05 10.92 -5.06
C LEU A 183 0.39 11.78 -3.87
N ASN A 184 -0.44 12.74 -3.50
CA ASN A 184 -0.26 13.57 -2.31
C ASN A 184 -0.59 12.78 -1.05
N ASP A 185 -0.29 13.32 0.12
CA ASP A 185 -0.48 12.60 1.41
C ASP A 185 -1.92 12.13 1.65
N HIS A 186 -2.92 12.77 1.05
CA HIS A 186 -4.34 12.42 1.21
C HIS A 186 -4.97 11.83 -0.05
N SER A 187 -4.20 11.70 -1.12
CA SER A 187 -4.65 11.12 -2.39
C SER A 187 -4.62 9.60 -2.34
N CYS A 188 -5.50 8.99 -3.12
CA CYS A 188 -5.56 7.55 -3.34
C CYS A 188 -5.74 7.24 -4.82
N LEU A 189 -5.00 6.28 -5.33
CA LEU A 189 -5.28 5.67 -6.63
C LEU A 189 -6.00 4.35 -6.41
N VAL A 190 -7.20 4.24 -6.97
CA VAL A 190 -8.07 3.06 -6.83
C VAL A 190 -7.96 2.19 -8.08
N LEU A 191 -7.66 0.91 -7.90
CA LEU A 191 -7.51 -0.06 -8.98
C LEU A 191 -8.47 -1.23 -8.80
N ASP A 192 -8.78 -1.91 -9.92
CA ASP A 192 -9.38 -3.23 -9.89
C ASP A 192 -8.33 -4.31 -9.51
N LYS A 193 -8.77 -5.56 -9.36
CA LYS A 193 -7.87 -6.69 -9.03
C LYS A 193 -6.83 -7.03 -10.10
N LEU A 194 -7.01 -6.54 -11.30
CA LEU A 194 -6.07 -6.72 -12.41
C LEU A 194 -5.05 -5.58 -12.53
N GLY A 195 -5.16 -4.58 -11.64
CA GLY A 195 -4.28 -3.42 -11.62
C GLY A 195 -4.67 -2.31 -12.60
N ASN A 196 -5.89 -2.34 -13.16
CA ASN A 196 -6.37 -1.25 -14.01
C ASN A 196 -6.88 -0.11 -13.13
N ILE A 197 -6.56 1.12 -13.53
CA ILE A 197 -7.01 2.32 -12.81
C ILE A 197 -8.52 2.47 -12.98
N ILE A 198 -9.23 2.60 -11.86
CA ILE A 198 -10.65 2.95 -11.79
C ILE A 198 -10.78 4.46 -11.61
N GLU A 199 -10.13 5.02 -10.61
CA GLU A 199 -10.11 6.46 -10.37
C GLU A 199 -8.92 6.91 -9.51
N LYS A 200 -8.62 8.21 -9.56
CA LYS A 200 -7.74 8.90 -8.60
C LYS A 200 -8.60 9.83 -7.74
N ILE A 201 -8.42 9.76 -6.43
CA ILE A 201 -9.10 10.60 -5.43
C ILE A 201 -8.03 11.49 -4.79
N ASP A 202 -8.19 12.80 -4.90
CA ASP A 202 -7.29 13.80 -4.32
C ASP A 202 -7.84 14.39 -3.01
#